data_f7f61eb2df79ff403bc053e89fca83c9
#
_entry.id   f7f61eb2df79ff403bc053e89fca83c9
#
_cell.length_a   1.000
_cell.length_b   1.000
_cell.length_c   1.000
_cell.angle_alpha   90.00
_cell.angle_beta   90.00
_cell.angle_gamma   90.00
#
_symmetry.space_group_name_H-M   'P 1'
#
loop_
_entity.id
_entity.type
_entity.pdbx_description
1 polymer ?
#
loop_
_entity_poly.entity_id
_entity_poly.type
_entity_poly.pdbx_seq_one_letter_code
_entity_poly.pdbx_strand_id
1 'polypeptide(L)'
;ENKEVIISRGQLIEIGGSFRLPEIMKVSKAIMKEVGSTNITRIKDYEAAIGANTGALLRVHTSNYKINGFTESVTIEELIALGKKHNIPVIDDAGSGAVVPLNCKGFGEEPNPVTSMALGADLTLFSGDKLLGGPQAGIIAGKKEWINKIESDPLMRAFRLDKMNLAALEQTLLLHLNSSTVSEKIPTLKMLSISMDELHEKALQLESKLKQIGCCDKIQAKISEGFAGGGTLPDQQMPTWVVDFSSPHLDTQALSHKLRTSQPSLFTRIKDDKIVLDLRTLNNDEIDTAVQVILNALKTI
;
A
#
# COMPACT_ATOMS: atom_id res chain seq x y z
N GLU A 1 -5.26 -30.54 -3.02
CA GLU A 1 -4.61 -31.00 -1.79
C GLU A 1 -3.30 -31.72 -2.12
N ASN A 2 -2.26 -31.56 -1.29
CA ASN A 2 -0.94 -32.20 -1.39
C ASN A 2 -0.16 -31.92 -2.71
N LYS A 3 -0.54 -30.89 -3.46
CA LYS A 3 0.23 -30.41 -4.60
C LYS A 3 1.31 -29.44 -4.14
N GLU A 4 2.45 -29.46 -4.84
CA GLU A 4 3.55 -28.52 -4.58
C GLU A 4 3.22 -27.15 -5.17
N VAL A 5 3.46 -26.10 -4.39
CA VAL A 5 3.43 -24.71 -4.84
C VAL A 5 4.86 -24.17 -4.74
N ILE A 6 5.44 -23.85 -5.89
CA ILE A 6 6.82 -23.37 -5.98
C ILE A 6 6.82 -21.85 -5.77
N ILE A 7 7.64 -21.37 -4.83
CA ILE A 7 7.77 -19.97 -4.45
C ILE A 7 9.24 -19.59 -4.21
N SER A 8 9.61 -18.35 -4.53
CA SER A 8 10.93 -17.81 -4.18
C SER A 8 11.10 -17.68 -2.66
N ARG A 9 12.24 -18.11 -2.13
CA ARG A 9 12.58 -17.94 -0.71
C ARG A 9 12.63 -16.47 -0.30
N GLY A 10 13.02 -15.58 -1.19
CA GLY A 10 13.00 -14.14 -0.98
C GLY A 10 11.58 -13.51 -0.90
N GLN A 11 10.52 -14.29 -1.12
CA GLN A 11 9.12 -13.83 -1.10
C GLN A 11 8.32 -14.43 0.08
N LEU A 12 8.99 -15.06 1.05
CA LEU A 12 8.35 -15.60 2.26
C LEU A 12 8.10 -14.45 3.24
N ILE A 13 7.00 -13.77 3.03
CA ILE A 13 6.60 -12.57 3.76
C ILE A 13 5.89 -12.90 5.08
N GLU A 14 6.15 -12.10 6.11
CA GLU A 14 5.28 -11.93 7.28
C GLU A 14 4.63 -10.56 7.19
N ILE A 15 3.28 -10.53 7.22
CA ILE A 15 2.50 -9.30 7.29
C ILE A 15 2.09 -8.98 8.74
N GLY A 16 1.55 -7.78 8.97
CA GLY A 16 1.16 -7.32 10.31
C GLY A 16 0.32 -8.34 11.10
N GLY A 17 0.53 -8.40 12.42
CA GLY A 17 -0.14 -9.36 13.29
C GLY A 17 0.45 -10.76 13.28
N SER A 18 1.72 -10.91 12.89
CA SER A 18 2.43 -12.20 12.82
C SER A 18 1.84 -13.17 11.79
N PHE A 19 1.23 -12.65 10.73
CA PHE A 19 0.61 -13.46 9.68
C PHE A 19 1.67 -13.90 8.67
N ARG A 20 2.15 -15.13 8.78
CA ARG A 20 3.25 -15.70 8.00
C ARG A 20 2.76 -16.51 6.82
N LEU A 21 3.24 -16.19 5.63
CA LEU A 21 2.85 -16.92 4.42
C LEU A 21 3.10 -18.45 4.51
N PRO A 22 4.22 -18.95 5.03
CA PRO A 22 4.42 -20.40 5.21
C PRO A 22 3.35 -21.08 6.07
N GLU A 23 2.88 -20.41 7.11
CA GLU A 23 1.84 -20.93 8.00
C GLU A 23 0.47 -20.98 7.30
N ILE A 24 0.15 -19.95 6.51
CA ILE A 24 -1.07 -19.90 5.70
C ILE A 24 -1.05 -21.01 4.65
N MET A 25 0.07 -21.19 3.96
CA MET A 25 0.24 -22.25 2.97
C MET A 25 0.04 -23.63 3.59
N LYS A 26 0.54 -23.86 4.80
CA LYS A 26 0.34 -25.12 5.53
C LYS A 26 -1.15 -25.40 5.81
N VAL A 27 -1.95 -24.37 6.13
CA VAL A 27 -3.39 -24.53 6.37
C VAL A 27 -4.12 -24.98 5.11
N SER A 28 -3.68 -24.54 3.91
CA SER A 28 -4.26 -24.96 2.64
C SER A 28 -3.99 -26.41 2.25
N LYS A 29 -3.14 -27.12 3.01
CA LYS A 29 -2.62 -28.47 2.70
C LYS A 29 -1.81 -28.53 1.39
N ALA A 30 -1.42 -27.39 0.83
CA ALA A 30 -0.42 -27.35 -0.24
C ALA A 30 0.97 -27.57 0.35
N ILE A 31 1.83 -28.20 -0.42
CA ILE A 31 3.24 -28.41 -0.06
C ILE A 31 4.02 -27.22 -0.61
N MET A 32 4.50 -26.36 0.27
CA MET A 32 5.34 -25.24 -0.14
C MET A 32 6.72 -25.74 -0.55
N LYS A 33 7.16 -25.36 -1.75
CA LYS A 33 8.48 -25.71 -2.30
C LYS A 33 9.26 -24.44 -2.57
N GLU A 34 10.20 -24.15 -1.68
CA GLU A 34 11.02 -22.96 -1.75
C GLU A 34 12.16 -23.11 -2.76
N VAL A 35 12.41 -22.06 -3.56
CA VAL A 35 13.50 -22.04 -4.55
C VAL A 35 14.36 -20.79 -4.41
N GLY A 36 15.59 -20.87 -4.92
CA GLY A 36 16.56 -19.77 -4.84
C GLY A 36 17.11 -19.55 -3.43
N SER A 37 17.57 -18.35 -3.18
CA SER A 37 18.05 -17.86 -1.88
C SER A 37 17.31 -16.59 -1.47
N THR A 38 17.61 -16.04 -0.29
CA THR A 38 16.93 -14.85 0.23
C THR A 38 16.99 -13.67 -0.74
N ASN A 39 18.14 -13.43 -1.36
CA ASN A 39 18.39 -12.25 -2.19
C ASN A 39 18.45 -12.54 -3.70
N ILE A 40 18.60 -13.79 -4.11
CA ILE A 40 18.72 -14.16 -5.54
C ILE A 40 17.86 -15.39 -5.81
N THR A 41 16.93 -15.24 -6.75
CA THR A 41 16.15 -16.33 -7.34
C THR A 41 16.05 -16.11 -8.83
N ARG A 42 16.39 -17.15 -9.61
CA ARG A 42 16.39 -17.12 -11.05
C ARG A 42 15.32 -18.05 -11.61
N ILE A 43 14.90 -17.83 -12.84
CA ILE A 43 13.89 -18.69 -13.50
C ILE A 43 14.32 -20.16 -13.54
N LYS A 44 15.62 -20.44 -13.69
CA LYS A 44 16.17 -21.81 -13.64
C LYS A 44 15.94 -22.52 -12.30
N ASP A 45 15.85 -21.77 -11.21
CA ASP A 45 15.62 -22.35 -9.88
C ASP A 45 14.17 -22.86 -9.77
N TYR A 46 13.22 -22.10 -10.35
CA TYR A 46 11.83 -22.55 -10.51
C TYR A 46 11.74 -23.77 -11.42
N GLU A 47 12.38 -23.71 -12.61
CA GLU A 47 12.32 -24.78 -13.60
C GLU A 47 12.88 -26.09 -13.07
N ALA A 48 14.01 -26.05 -12.35
CA ALA A 48 14.63 -27.22 -11.74
C ALA A 48 13.75 -27.86 -10.63
N ALA A 49 12.86 -27.08 -10.03
CA ALA A 49 11.96 -27.55 -8.98
C ALA A 49 10.66 -28.18 -9.52
N ILE A 50 10.33 -27.98 -10.79
CA ILE A 50 9.11 -28.53 -11.40
C ILE A 50 9.18 -30.06 -11.44
N GLY A 51 8.10 -30.70 -11.00
CA GLY A 51 7.93 -32.16 -11.01
C GLY A 51 6.49 -32.58 -11.20
N ALA A 52 6.23 -33.87 -11.25
CA ALA A 52 4.89 -34.45 -11.44
C ALA A 52 3.85 -34.00 -10.40
N ASN A 53 4.31 -33.59 -9.23
CA ASN A 53 3.43 -33.13 -8.15
C ASN A 53 3.26 -31.60 -8.12
N THR A 54 3.90 -30.84 -8.99
CA THR A 54 3.78 -29.38 -9.03
C THR A 54 2.36 -28.97 -9.41
N GLY A 55 1.74 -28.15 -8.57
CA GLY A 55 0.37 -27.67 -8.74
C GLY A 55 0.28 -26.20 -9.16
N ALA A 56 1.26 -25.37 -8.78
CA ALA A 56 1.29 -23.96 -9.16
C ALA A 56 2.69 -23.34 -9.01
N LEU A 57 2.94 -22.28 -9.78
CA LEU A 57 4.03 -21.32 -9.54
C LEU A 57 3.44 -20.10 -8.88
N LEU A 58 4.00 -19.68 -7.75
CA LEU A 58 3.51 -18.56 -6.97
C LEU A 58 4.56 -17.43 -6.94
N ARG A 59 4.13 -16.23 -7.28
CA ARG A 59 4.84 -14.98 -6.99
C ARG A 59 4.12 -14.22 -5.91
N VAL A 60 4.84 -13.70 -4.93
CA VAL A 60 4.30 -12.86 -3.86
C VAL A 60 5.06 -11.55 -3.82
N HIS A 61 4.32 -10.44 -3.83
CA HIS A 61 4.90 -9.12 -3.68
C HIS A 61 5.36 -8.88 -2.25
N THR A 62 6.60 -8.41 -2.09
CA THR A 62 7.21 -8.08 -0.79
C THR A 62 6.77 -6.70 -0.32
N SER A 63 5.48 -6.58 0.04
CA SER A 63 4.78 -5.31 0.27
C SER A 63 5.20 -4.54 1.53
N ASN A 64 6.02 -5.13 2.41
CA ASN A 64 6.40 -4.52 3.69
C ASN A 64 7.89 -4.61 4.02
N TYR A 65 8.71 -5.11 3.10
CA TYR A 65 10.17 -5.10 3.22
C TYR A 65 10.84 -5.02 1.84
N LYS A 66 12.12 -4.66 1.85
CA LYS A 66 12.97 -4.63 0.66
C LYS A 66 14.33 -5.25 0.96
N ILE A 67 14.84 -6.02 0.02
CA ILE A 67 16.19 -6.56 0.08
C ILE A 67 17.10 -5.67 -0.76
N ASN A 68 18.09 -5.05 -0.13
CA ASN A 68 19.05 -4.17 -0.80
C ASN A 68 20.38 -4.89 -1.00
N GLY A 69 21.12 -4.51 -2.06
CA GLY A 69 22.42 -5.07 -2.39
C GLY A 69 22.40 -5.90 -3.67
N PHE A 70 23.13 -7.00 -3.70
CA PHE A 70 23.14 -7.91 -4.84
C PHE A 70 21.88 -8.78 -4.84
N THR A 71 20.85 -8.32 -5.54
CA THR A 71 19.54 -8.96 -5.60
C THR A 71 19.12 -9.29 -7.02
N GLU A 72 18.40 -10.39 -7.20
CA GLU A 72 17.79 -10.80 -8.46
C GLU A 72 16.48 -11.54 -8.18
N SER A 73 15.42 -11.19 -8.84
CA SER A 73 14.10 -11.80 -8.69
C SER A 73 13.51 -12.15 -10.05
N VAL A 74 12.70 -13.18 -10.10
CA VAL A 74 11.98 -13.61 -11.31
C VAL A 74 10.81 -12.68 -11.57
N THR A 75 10.68 -12.21 -12.80
CA THR A 75 9.56 -11.36 -13.22
C THR A 75 8.28 -12.17 -13.42
N ILE A 76 7.13 -11.52 -13.47
CA ILE A 76 5.86 -12.21 -13.71
C ILE A 76 5.82 -12.78 -15.13
N GLU A 77 6.41 -12.10 -16.10
CA GLU A 77 6.50 -12.53 -17.51
C GLU A 77 7.29 -13.83 -17.63
N GLU A 78 8.43 -13.94 -16.95
CA GLU A 78 9.26 -15.15 -16.94
C GLU A 78 8.50 -16.33 -16.31
N LEU A 79 7.79 -16.10 -15.18
CA LEU A 79 6.98 -17.13 -14.55
C LEU A 79 5.82 -17.58 -15.43
N ILE A 80 5.13 -16.64 -16.09
CA ILE A 80 4.04 -16.97 -17.03
C ILE A 80 4.56 -17.79 -18.21
N ALA A 81 5.72 -17.41 -18.76
CA ALA A 81 6.34 -18.17 -19.85
C ALA A 81 6.70 -19.60 -19.42
N LEU A 82 7.25 -19.75 -18.20
CA LEU A 82 7.57 -21.05 -17.61
C LEU A 82 6.31 -21.87 -17.33
N GLY A 83 5.28 -21.28 -16.76
CA GLY A 83 3.99 -21.91 -16.49
C GLY A 83 3.33 -22.44 -17.76
N LYS A 84 3.32 -21.63 -18.84
CA LYS A 84 2.83 -22.07 -20.17
C LYS A 84 3.64 -23.22 -20.73
N LYS A 85 4.97 -23.20 -20.62
CA LYS A 85 5.87 -24.27 -21.11
C LYS A 85 5.57 -25.61 -20.45
N HIS A 86 5.24 -25.62 -19.17
CA HIS A 86 5.01 -26.84 -18.39
C HIS A 86 3.53 -27.13 -18.09
N ASN A 87 2.60 -26.31 -18.61
CA ASN A 87 1.16 -26.39 -18.34
C ASN A 87 0.82 -26.34 -16.84
N ILE A 88 1.48 -25.44 -16.13
CA ILE A 88 1.32 -25.20 -14.68
C ILE A 88 0.74 -23.81 -14.49
N PRO A 89 -0.33 -23.63 -13.65
CA PRO A 89 -0.91 -22.34 -13.41
C PRO A 89 0.05 -21.42 -12.63
N VAL A 90 0.01 -20.12 -12.98
CA VAL A 90 0.77 -19.06 -12.33
C VAL A 90 -0.19 -18.21 -11.50
N ILE A 91 0.13 -18.09 -10.22
CA ILE A 91 -0.59 -17.26 -9.25
C ILE A 91 0.29 -16.05 -8.92
N ASP A 92 -0.27 -14.85 -9.07
CA ASP A 92 0.40 -13.61 -8.72
C ASP A 92 -0.28 -12.93 -7.53
N ASP A 93 0.33 -12.94 -6.37
CA ASP A 93 -0.10 -12.15 -5.22
C ASP A 93 0.51 -10.75 -5.33
N ALA A 94 -0.24 -9.85 -5.97
CA ALA A 94 0.13 -8.46 -6.15
C ALA A 94 -0.05 -7.61 -4.87
N GLY A 95 -0.78 -8.10 -3.90
CA GLY A 95 -0.92 -7.56 -2.55
C GLY A 95 -1.60 -6.19 -2.47
N SER A 96 -1.02 -5.15 -3.05
CA SER A 96 -1.41 -3.74 -2.81
C SER A 96 -2.68 -3.29 -3.54
N GLY A 97 -3.08 -3.93 -4.64
CA GLY A 97 -4.26 -3.54 -5.42
C GLY A 97 -4.08 -2.25 -6.23
N ALA A 98 -2.87 -1.99 -6.68
CA ALA A 98 -2.57 -0.85 -7.57
C ALA A 98 -3.10 -1.12 -8.99
N VAL A 99 -4.40 -0.99 -9.21
CA VAL A 99 -5.04 -1.25 -10.52
C VAL A 99 -4.87 -0.09 -11.53
N VAL A 100 -4.49 1.09 -11.06
CA VAL A 100 -4.12 2.23 -11.90
C VAL A 100 -2.64 2.50 -11.78
N PRO A 101 -1.95 2.94 -12.86
CA PRO A 101 -0.56 3.35 -12.77
C PRO A 101 -0.40 4.50 -11.77
N LEU A 102 0.49 4.33 -10.81
CA LEU A 102 0.86 5.40 -9.88
C LEU A 102 1.93 6.28 -10.55
N ASN A 103 1.51 7.31 -11.26
CA ASN A 103 2.40 8.23 -11.99
C ASN A 103 3.11 9.25 -11.06
N CYS A 104 3.40 8.86 -9.83
CA CYS A 104 4.05 9.72 -8.85
C CYS A 104 5.57 9.56 -8.92
N LYS A 105 6.30 10.67 -9.07
CA LYS A 105 7.77 10.66 -8.95
C LYS A 105 8.16 10.12 -7.57
N GLY A 106 8.96 9.06 -7.56
CA GLY A 106 9.43 8.42 -6.33
C GLY A 106 8.80 7.06 -6.02
N PHE A 107 7.77 6.65 -6.78
CA PHE A 107 7.24 5.30 -6.67
C PHE A 107 7.95 4.37 -7.65
N GLY A 108 8.44 3.25 -7.14
CA GLY A 108 8.86 2.12 -7.95
C GLY A 108 7.66 1.46 -8.64
N GLU A 109 7.92 0.44 -9.42
CA GLU A 109 6.88 -0.34 -10.07
C GLU A 109 6.15 -1.20 -9.02
N GLU A 110 4.98 -0.73 -8.58
CA GLU A 110 4.07 -1.60 -7.83
C GLU A 110 3.45 -2.65 -8.75
N PRO A 111 3.33 -3.91 -8.30
CA PRO A 111 2.63 -4.93 -9.05
C PRO A 111 1.21 -4.50 -9.37
N ASN A 112 0.87 -4.49 -10.65
CA ASN A 112 -0.46 -4.12 -11.12
C ASN A 112 -1.25 -5.38 -11.49
N PRO A 113 -2.35 -5.69 -10.79
CA PRO A 113 -3.16 -6.89 -11.08
C PRO A 113 -3.69 -6.94 -12.51
N VAL A 114 -4.04 -5.77 -13.08
CA VAL A 114 -4.54 -5.69 -14.46
C VAL A 114 -3.45 -6.06 -15.45
N THR A 115 -2.23 -5.59 -15.22
CA THR A 115 -1.07 -5.96 -16.04
C THR A 115 -0.75 -7.44 -15.92
N SER A 116 -0.74 -8.00 -14.72
CA SER A 116 -0.50 -9.44 -14.50
C SER A 116 -1.50 -10.31 -15.24
N MET A 117 -2.79 -9.93 -15.22
CA MET A 117 -3.84 -10.62 -15.97
C MET A 117 -3.66 -10.48 -17.48
N ALA A 118 -3.33 -9.27 -17.96
CA ALA A 118 -3.11 -9.02 -19.40
C ALA A 118 -1.91 -9.81 -19.95
N LEU A 119 -0.87 -10.01 -19.16
CA LEU A 119 0.30 -10.85 -19.50
C LEU A 119 -0.05 -12.34 -19.52
N GLY A 120 -1.11 -12.75 -18.83
CA GLY A 120 -1.64 -14.10 -18.85
C GLY A 120 -1.44 -14.91 -17.57
N ALA A 121 -1.30 -14.26 -16.42
CA ALA A 121 -1.41 -14.94 -15.13
C ALA A 121 -2.73 -15.70 -15.04
N ASP A 122 -2.73 -16.85 -14.38
CA ASP A 122 -3.94 -17.67 -14.24
C ASP A 122 -4.85 -17.13 -13.13
N LEU A 123 -4.24 -16.64 -12.05
CA LEU A 123 -4.89 -15.97 -10.93
C LEU A 123 -4.05 -14.79 -10.47
N THR A 124 -4.71 -13.73 -10.05
CA THR A 124 -4.09 -12.60 -9.37
C THR A 124 -4.86 -12.30 -8.09
N LEU A 125 -4.12 -12.02 -7.01
CA LEU A 125 -4.65 -11.77 -5.68
C LEU A 125 -4.28 -10.36 -5.25
N PHE A 126 -5.21 -9.63 -4.63
CA PHE A 126 -4.91 -8.30 -4.10
C PHE A 126 -5.94 -7.84 -3.06
N SER A 127 -5.57 -6.83 -2.28
CA SER A 127 -6.43 -6.26 -1.24
C SER A 127 -7.28 -5.11 -1.76
N GLY A 128 -8.51 -5.00 -1.26
CA GLY A 128 -9.43 -3.91 -1.58
C GLY A 128 -9.16 -2.63 -0.79
N ASP A 129 -8.62 -2.75 0.42
CA ASP A 129 -8.45 -1.67 1.42
C ASP A 129 -7.07 -0.99 1.41
N LYS A 130 -6.25 -1.25 0.39
CA LYS A 130 -4.94 -0.63 0.21
C LYS A 130 -5.00 0.38 -0.95
N LEU A 131 -4.18 0.21 -2.00
CA LEU A 131 -4.11 1.15 -3.13
C LEU A 131 -5.36 1.15 -4.02
N LEU A 132 -6.20 0.11 -3.97
CA LEU A 132 -7.52 0.16 -4.58
C LEU A 132 -8.39 1.24 -3.94
N GLY A 133 -8.21 1.53 -2.65
CA GLY A 133 -8.93 2.58 -1.91
C GLY A 133 -10.37 2.22 -1.56
N GLY A 134 -10.69 0.95 -1.52
CA GLY A 134 -12.01 0.40 -1.16
C GLY A 134 -12.10 -0.13 0.27
N PRO A 135 -13.15 -0.89 0.58
CA PRO A 135 -13.30 -1.55 1.87
C PRO A 135 -12.35 -2.75 1.98
N GLN A 136 -12.21 -3.27 3.20
CA GLN A 136 -11.46 -4.49 3.45
C GLN A 136 -12.06 -5.66 2.66
N ALA A 137 -11.27 -6.20 1.75
CA ALA A 137 -11.63 -7.31 0.88
C ALA A 137 -10.37 -8.03 0.38
N GLY A 138 -10.44 -9.34 0.28
CA GLY A 138 -9.51 -10.13 -0.53
C GLY A 138 -10.14 -10.33 -1.91
N ILE A 139 -9.46 -9.89 -2.96
CA ILE A 139 -9.94 -9.99 -4.33
C ILE A 139 -9.11 -11.03 -5.07
N ILE A 140 -9.80 -11.95 -5.74
CA ILE A 140 -9.21 -12.98 -6.61
C ILE A 140 -9.76 -12.75 -8.01
N ALA A 141 -8.90 -12.40 -8.94
CA ALA A 141 -9.24 -12.27 -10.35
C ALA A 141 -8.46 -13.29 -11.17
N GLY A 142 -9.06 -13.80 -12.25
CA GLY A 142 -8.34 -14.78 -13.07
C GLY A 142 -9.17 -15.51 -14.10
N LYS A 143 -8.60 -16.57 -14.66
CA LYS A 143 -9.26 -17.40 -15.64
C LYS A 143 -10.49 -18.10 -15.06
N LYS A 144 -11.57 -18.09 -15.82
CA LYS A 144 -12.86 -18.63 -15.41
C LYS A 144 -12.80 -20.05 -14.84
N GLU A 145 -11.96 -20.90 -15.41
CA GLU A 145 -11.79 -22.29 -14.94
C GLU A 145 -11.30 -22.39 -13.49
N TRP A 146 -10.38 -21.48 -13.08
CA TRP A 146 -9.86 -21.43 -11.72
C TRP A 146 -10.84 -20.73 -10.76
N ILE A 147 -11.45 -19.64 -11.21
CA ILE A 147 -12.47 -18.93 -10.41
C ILE A 147 -13.65 -19.86 -10.10
N ASN A 148 -14.17 -20.60 -11.06
CA ASN A 148 -15.27 -21.56 -10.83
C ASN A 148 -14.89 -22.65 -9.82
N LYS A 149 -13.63 -23.14 -9.82
CA LYS A 149 -13.17 -24.09 -8.81
C LYS A 149 -13.13 -23.48 -7.41
N ILE A 150 -12.65 -22.24 -7.30
CA ILE A 150 -12.59 -21.50 -6.03
C ILE A 150 -14.00 -21.25 -5.51
N GLU A 151 -14.93 -20.76 -6.35
CA GLU A 151 -16.32 -20.46 -5.96
C GLU A 151 -17.06 -21.70 -5.48
N SER A 152 -16.74 -22.88 -6.00
CA SER A 152 -17.35 -24.13 -5.57
C SER A 152 -16.82 -24.69 -4.26
N ASP A 153 -15.72 -24.13 -3.70
CA ASP A 153 -15.16 -24.58 -2.44
C ASP A 153 -16.03 -24.12 -1.26
N PRO A 154 -16.37 -25.01 -0.31
CA PRO A 154 -17.18 -24.66 0.86
C PRO A 154 -16.62 -23.50 1.70
N LEU A 155 -15.30 -23.26 1.71
CA LEU A 155 -14.66 -22.14 2.41
C LEU A 155 -15.11 -20.79 1.87
N MET A 156 -15.48 -20.69 0.59
CA MET A 156 -16.02 -19.44 0.02
C MET A 156 -17.29 -18.98 0.71
N ARG A 157 -18.08 -19.91 1.27
CA ARG A 157 -19.23 -19.55 2.08
C ARG A 157 -18.84 -18.87 3.40
N ALA A 158 -17.74 -19.27 4.00
CA ALA A 158 -17.23 -18.69 5.25
C ALA A 158 -16.57 -17.33 5.02
N PHE A 159 -15.87 -17.16 3.88
CA PHE A 159 -15.09 -15.96 3.57
C PHE A 159 -15.85 -14.91 2.74
N ARG A 160 -17.12 -15.15 2.41
CA ARG A 160 -17.90 -14.16 1.63
C ARG A 160 -18.01 -12.84 2.36
N LEU A 161 -17.87 -11.75 1.62
CA LEU A 161 -18.13 -10.41 2.12
C LEU A 161 -19.60 -10.22 2.48
N ASP A 162 -19.87 -9.38 3.47
CA ASP A 162 -21.20 -8.89 3.76
C ASP A 162 -21.66 -7.88 2.68
N LYS A 163 -22.97 -7.61 2.67
CA LYS A 163 -23.56 -6.74 1.65
C LYS A 163 -23.14 -5.28 1.71
N MET A 164 -22.71 -4.78 2.88
CA MET A 164 -22.26 -3.39 3.03
C MET A 164 -20.88 -3.23 2.37
N ASN A 165 -19.95 -4.16 2.67
CA ASN A 165 -18.65 -4.19 2.03
C ASN A 165 -18.75 -4.43 0.51
N LEU A 166 -19.67 -5.30 0.05
CA LEU A 166 -19.91 -5.50 -1.37
C LEU A 166 -20.39 -4.22 -2.06
N ALA A 167 -21.34 -3.49 -1.47
CA ALA A 167 -21.84 -2.24 -2.04
C ALA A 167 -20.73 -1.16 -2.08
N ALA A 168 -19.93 -1.05 -1.04
CA ALA A 168 -18.80 -0.12 -1.01
C ALA A 168 -17.72 -0.50 -2.05
N LEU A 169 -17.41 -1.80 -2.17
CA LEU A 169 -16.46 -2.29 -3.16
C LEU A 169 -16.96 -2.04 -4.60
N GLU A 170 -18.25 -2.28 -4.86
CA GLU A 170 -18.87 -1.98 -6.16
C GLU A 170 -18.68 -0.50 -6.53
N GLN A 171 -18.99 0.43 -5.62
CA GLN A 171 -18.81 1.86 -5.86
C GLN A 171 -17.33 2.20 -6.10
N THR A 172 -16.40 1.62 -5.34
CA THR A 172 -14.97 1.80 -5.56
C THR A 172 -14.54 1.34 -6.95
N LEU A 173 -14.97 0.15 -7.36
CA LEU A 173 -14.63 -0.39 -8.68
C LEU A 173 -15.24 0.44 -9.82
N LEU A 174 -16.47 0.96 -9.65
CA LEU A 174 -17.09 1.86 -10.61
C LEU A 174 -16.27 3.17 -10.80
N LEU A 175 -15.65 3.70 -9.73
CA LEU A 175 -14.74 4.83 -9.85
C LEU A 175 -13.49 4.48 -10.68
N HIS A 176 -12.97 3.27 -10.55
CA HIS A 176 -11.81 2.79 -11.33
C HIS A 176 -12.10 2.59 -12.83
N LEU A 177 -13.36 2.46 -13.25
CA LEU A 177 -13.71 2.41 -14.67
C LEU A 177 -13.37 3.70 -15.41
N ASN A 178 -13.25 4.83 -14.70
CA ASN A 178 -12.82 6.11 -15.26
C ASN A 178 -11.43 6.47 -14.72
N SER A 179 -10.41 5.98 -15.38
CA SER A 179 -9.00 6.18 -14.97
C SER A 179 -8.56 7.65 -14.97
N SER A 180 -9.23 8.55 -15.74
CA SER A 180 -8.87 9.97 -15.78
C SER A 180 -9.28 10.76 -14.54
N THR A 181 -10.27 10.28 -13.77
CA THR A 181 -10.82 10.99 -12.60
C THR A 181 -10.67 10.22 -11.29
N VAL A 182 -10.21 8.98 -11.35
CA VAL A 182 -10.13 8.10 -10.16
C VAL A 182 -9.20 8.65 -9.08
N SER A 183 -8.06 9.23 -9.48
CA SER A 183 -7.11 9.85 -8.55
C SER A 183 -7.64 11.08 -7.82
N GLU A 184 -8.69 11.73 -8.35
CA GLU A 184 -9.34 12.84 -7.67
C GLU A 184 -10.43 12.38 -6.69
N LYS A 185 -11.04 11.23 -6.97
CA LYS A 185 -12.22 10.71 -6.24
C LYS A 185 -11.88 9.75 -5.12
N ILE A 186 -10.79 9.01 -5.24
CA ILE A 186 -10.33 8.09 -4.20
C ILE A 186 -9.31 8.82 -3.32
N PRO A 187 -9.59 9.02 -2.02
CA PRO A 187 -8.74 9.84 -1.15
C PRO A 187 -7.28 9.41 -1.11
N THR A 188 -7.02 8.09 -1.03
CA THR A 188 -5.66 7.55 -1.04
C THR A 188 -4.92 7.91 -2.32
N LEU A 189 -5.55 7.72 -3.49
CA LEU A 189 -4.94 8.04 -4.78
C LEU A 189 -4.76 9.55 -4.95
N LYS A 190 -5.72 10.36 -4.46
CA LYS A 190 -5.62 11.82 -4.46
C LYS A 190 -4.38 12.27 -3.67
N MET A 191 -4.22 11.79 -2.44
CA MET A 191 -3.06 12.10 -1.62
C MET A 191 -1.73 11.67 -2.27
N LEU A 192 -1.71 10.54 -2.95
CA LEU A 192 -0.52 10.04 -3.64
C LEU A 192 -0.18 10.86 -4.90
N SER A 193 -1.18 11.39 -5.62
CA SER A 193 -1.02 12.08 -6.90
C SER A 193 -0.84 13.60 -6.80
N ILE A 194 -0.99 14.19 -5.62
CA ILE A 194 -0.85 15.65 -5.42
C ILE A 194 0.55 16.14 -5.85
N SER A 195 0.60 17.21 -6.62
CA SER A 195 1.84 17.76 -7.16
C SER A 195 2.69 18.46 -6.08
N MET A 196 4.01 18.55 -6.32
CA MET A 196 4.91 19.28 -5.41
C MET A 196 4.60 20.77 -5.38
N ASP A 197 4.12 21.34 -6.48
CA ASP A 197 3.75 22.76 -6.56
C ASP A 197 2.49 23.05 -5.73
N GLU A 198 1.49 22.19 -5.82
CA GLU A 198 0.27 22.30 -4.98
C GLU A 198 0.61 22.12 -3.49
N LEU A 199 1.48 21.16 -3.14
CA LEU A 199 1.95 21.00 -1.77
C LEU A 199 2.72 22.21 -1.25
N HIS A 200 3.51 22.85 -2.12
CA HIS A 200 4.24 24.07 -1.80
C HIS A 200 3.30 25.24 -1.50
N GLU A 201 2.33 25.46 -2.36
CA GLU A 201 1.31 26.52 -2.16
C GLU A 201 0.57 26.32 -0.82
N LYS A 202 0.12 25.11 -0.52
CA LYS A 202 -0.52 24.76 0.75
C LYS A 202 0.40 25.03 1.95
N ALA A 203 1.70 24.67 1.83
CA ALA A 203 2.66 24.88 2.88
C ALA A 203 2.89 26.39 3.16
N LEU A 204 3.05 27.20 2.13
CA LEU A 204 3.18 28.65 2.28
C LEU A 204 1.92 29.29 2.86
N GLN A 205 0.73 28.83 2.46
CA GLN A 205 -0.52 29.31 3.03
C GLN A 205 -0.62 29.02 4.53
N LEU A 206 -0.33 27.78 4.96
CA LEU A 206 -0.34 27.41 6.36
C LEU A 206 0.72 28.18 7.17
N GLU A 207 1.94 28.27 6.66
CA GLU A 207 3.04 29.02 7.29
C GLU A 207 2.66 30.49 7.50
N SER A 208 2.12 31.16 6.45
CA SER A 208 1.70 32.55 6.50
C SER A 208 0.62 32.78 7.59
N LYS A 209 -0.41 31.93 7.62
CA LYS A 209 -1.49 32.03 8.62
C LYS A 209 -0.97 31.83 10.05
N LEU A 210 -0.09 30.85 10.29
CA LEU A 210 0.49 30.62 11.61
C LEU A 210 1.39 31.79 12.05
N LYS A 211 2.17 32.39 11.14
CA LYS A 211 3.00 33.59 11.42
C LYS A 211 2.15 34.81 11.75
N GLN A 212 1.03 35.03 11.04
CA GLN A 212 0.11 36.13 11.30
C GLN A 212 -0.51 36.06 12.71
N ILE A 213 -0.81 34.85 13.18
CA ILE A 213 -1.39 34.65 14.52
C ILE A 213 -0.34 34.83 15.61
N GLY A 214 0.93 34.58 15.35
CA GLY A 214 2.04 34.79 16.28
C GLY A 214 2.03 33.88 17.53
N CYS A 215 1.36 32.71 17.45
CA CYS A 215 1.22 31.80 18.58
C CYS A 215 2.26 30.67 18.60
N CYS A 216 3.08 30.55 17.58
CA CYS A 216 4.10 29.51 17.43
C CYS A 216 5.48 30.14 17.19
N ASP A 217 6.53 29.40 17.54
CA ASP A 217 7.92 29.73 17.24
C ASP A 217 8.47 28.88 16.11
N LYS A 218 9.54 29.37 15.46
CA LYS A 218 10.32 28.66 14.48
C LYS A 218 9.48 28.02 13.36
N ILE A 219 8.43 28.72 12.91
CA ILE A 219 7.51 28.26 11.87
C ILE A 219 8.27 28.26 10.52
N GLN A 220 8.29 27.11 9.85
CA GLN A 220 8.98 26.97 8.57
C GLN A 220 8.28 25.97 7.65
N ALA A 221 7.94 26.41 6.44
CA ALA A 221 7.62 25.52 5.32
C ALA A 221 8.91 24.98 4.70
N LYS A 222 9.00 23.66 4.50
CA LYS A 222 10.19 23.03 3.91
C LYS A 222 9.86 21.71 3.21
N ILE A 223 10.74 21.32 2.29
CA ILE A 223 10.70 20.00 1.66
C ILE A 223 11.09 18.94 2.71
N SER A 224 10.38 17.82 2.67
CA SER A 224 10.60 16.67 3.53
C SER A 224 10.28 15.38 2.76
N GLU A 225 10.38 14.27 3.44
CA GLU A 225 10.05 12.96 2.93
C GLU A 225 8.85 12.39 3.69
N GLY A 226 7.89 11.84 2.95
CA GLY A 226 6.75 11.10 3.44
C GLY A 226 6.83 9.63 3.03
N PHE A 227 5.99 8.80 3.64
CA PHE A 227 5.86 7.37 3.33
C PHE A 227 4.39 7.03 3.17
N ALA A 228 4.08 6.08 2.27
CA ALA A 228 2.70 5.63 2.05
C ALA A 228 2.14 4.75 3.18
N GLY A 229 2.99 4.27 4.08
CA GLY A 229 2.60 3.42 5.19
C GLY A 229 2.84 1.93 4.97
N GLY A 230 2.60 1.13 6.01
CA GLY A 230 2.88 -0.30 6.00
C GLY A 230 1.94 -1.09 5.10
N GLY A 231 2.49 -2.10 4.41
CA GLY A 231 1.74 -3.01 3.54
C GLY A 231 1.53 -2.51 2.11
N THR A 232 2.02 -1.30 1.79
CA THR A 232 2.07 -0.74 0.44
C THR A 232 3.30 0.13 0.31
N LEU A 233 4.01 0.04 -0.82
CA LEU A 233 5.14 0.91 -1.14
C LEU A 233 6.19 0.99 0.00
N PRO A 234 6.70 -0.16 0.50
CA PRO A 234 7.71 -0.15 1.55
C PRO A 234 8.95 0.57 1.05
N ASP A 235 9.58 1.38 1.88
CA ASP A 235 10.80 2.15 1.59
C ASP A 235 10.69 3.17 0.44
N GLN A 236 9.51 3.43 -0.09
CA GLN A 236 9.37 4.48 -1.09
C GLN A 236 9.15 5.82 -0.40
N GLN A 237 10.20 6.63 -0.46
CA GLN A 237 10.19 8.00 0.01
C GLN A 237 9.49 8.88 -1.02
N MET A 238 8.42 9.52 -0.59
CA MET A 238 7.73 10.53 -1.40
C MET A 238 8.23 11.92 -1.01
N PRO A 239 8.71 12.72 -1.96
CA PRO A 239 8.93 14.12 -1.67
C PRO A 239 7.61 14.78 -1.28
N THR A 240 7.63 15.55 -0.22
CA THR A 240 6.46 16.28 0.29
C THR A 240 6.86 17.65 0.82
N TRP A 241 5.89 18.52 1.04
CA TRP A 241 6.06 19.75 1.79
C TRP A 241 5.43 19.62 3.16
N VAL A 242 6.17 20.08 4.16
CA VAL A 242 5.73 20.11 5.56
C VAL A 242 5.84 21.52 6.11
N VAL A 243 5.04 21.81 7.13
CA VAL A 243 5.24 22.97 7.98
C VAL A 243 5.65 22.46 9.36
N ASP A 244 6.84 22.86 9.80
CA ASP A 244 7.28 22.60 11.17
C ASP A 244 7.17 23.86 12.05
N PHE A 245 6.91 23.66 13.34
CA PHE A 245 6.85 24.72 14.32
C PHE A 245 7.07 24.18 15.74
N SER A 246 7.37 25.08 16.68
CA SER A 246 7.45 24.79 18.11
C SER A 246 6.51 25.71 18.89
N SER A 247 6.28 25.38 20.15
CA SER A 247 5.56 26.24 21.09
C SER A 247 6.55 26.93 22.03
N PRO A 248 6.35 28.19 22.34
CA PRO A 248 7.15 28.86 23.37
C PRO A 248 6.81 28.39 24.80
N HIS A 249 5.66 27.75 25.02
CA HIS A 249 5.10 27.47 26.33
C HIS A 249 4.85 25.99 26.64
N LEU A 250 4.82 25.13 25.61
CA LEU A 250 4.57 23.70 25.75
C LEU A 250 5.71 22.89 25.12
N ASP A 251 6.07 21.80 25.79
CA ASP A 251 6.93 20.83 25.16
C ASP A 251 6.20 20.14 23.97
N THR A 252 6.97 19.60 23.06
CA THR A 252 6.47 19.07 21.80
C THR A 252 5.52 17.87 21.98
N GLN A 253 5.75 17.03 23.00
CA GLN A 253 4.90 15.88 23.29
C GLN A 253 3.54 16.32 23.84
N ALA A 254 3.54 17.28 24.78
CA ALA A 254 2.30 17.84 25.33
C ALA A 254 1.48 18.52 24.24
N LEU A 255 2.12 19.30 23.36
CA LEU A 255 1.44 19.95 22.24
C LEU A 255 0.86 18.92 21.26
N SER A 256 1.64 17.93 20.85
CA SER A 256 1.17 16.85 19.98
C SER A 256 -0.02 16.11 20.58
N HIS A 257 0.02 15.83 21.88
CA HIS A 257 -1.10 15.22 22.59
C HIS A 257 -2.36 16.09 22.56
N LYS A 258 -2.25 17.39 22.86
CA LYS A 258 -3.37 18.35 22.80
C LYS A 258 -3.98 18.44 21.41
N LEU A 259 -3.14 18.51 20.35
CA LEU A 259 -3.60 18.57 18.98
C LEU A 259 -4.37 17.29 18.58
N ARG A 260 -3.86 16.13 18.97
CA ARG A 260 -4.50 14.84 18.68
C ARG A 260 -5.83 14.65 19.41
N THR A 261 -5.96 15.19 20.63
CA THR A 261 -7.17 15.06 21.47
C THR A 261 -8.14 16.24 21.32
N SER A 262 -7.83 17.21 20.48
CA SER A 262 -8.73 18.33 20.16
C SER A 262 -9.94 17.88 19.32
N GLN A 263 -10.91 18.77 19.17
CA GLN A 263 -12.05 18.57 18.27
C GLN A 263 -12.17 19.76 17.31
N PRO A 264 -11.98 19.53 16.02
CA PRO A 264 -11.52 18.26 15.40
C PRO A 264 -10.09 17.91 15.80
N SER A 265 -9.75 16.62 15.74
CA SER A 265 -8.40 16.11 16.03
C SER A 265 -7.42 16.50 14.93
N LEU A 266 -6.21 16.93 15.31
CA LEU A 266 -5.13 17.22 14.38
C LEU A 266 -3.94 16.28 14.67
N PHE A 267 -3.71 15.32 13.79
CA PHE A 267 -2.60 14.37 13.91
C PHE A 267 -1.34 14.97 13.32
N THR A 268 -0.25 14.95 14.09
CA THR A 268 1.03 15.53 13.73
C THR A 268 2.15 14.54 13.94
N ARG A 269 3.27 14.72 13.24
CA ARG A 269 4.52 14.04 13.54
C ARG A 269 5.39 14.90 14.44
N ILE A 270 6.32 14.26 15.15
CA ILE A 270 7.37 14.94 15.91
C ILE A 270 8.70 14.61 15.25
N LYS A 271 9.48 15.63 14.91
CA LYS A 271 10.83 15.49 14.39
C LYS A 271 11.69 16.66 14.88
N ASP A 272 12.91 16.38 15.34
CA ASP A 272 13.87 17.38 15.82
C ASP A 272 13.25 18.35 16.87
N ASP A 273 12.49 17.78 17.80
CA ASP A 273 11.73 18.49 18.85
C ASP A 273 10.79 19.58 18.32
N LYS A 274 10.19 19.35 17.17
CA LYS A 274 9.17 20.19 16.54
C LYS A 274 7.95 19.40 16.14
N ILE A 275 6.81 20.08 16.14
CA ILE A 275 5.60 19.59 15.47
C ILE A 275 5.79 19.69 13.96
N VAL A 276 5.43 18.63 13.25
CA VAL A 276 5.50 18.56 11.78
C VAL A 276 4.13 18.20 11.21
N LEU A 277 3.59 19.08 10.39
CA LEU A 277 2.39 18.88 9.59
C LEU A 277 2.76 18.58 8.13
N ASP A 278 2.31 17.44 7.62
CA ASP A 278 2.51 17.06 6.23
C ASP A 278 1.30 17.52 5.40
N LEU A 279 1.54 18.39 4.43
CA LEU A 279 0.46 19.01 3.65
C LEU A 279 -0.20 18.04 2.65
N ARG A 280 0.40 16.86 2.46
CA ARG A 280 -0.16 15.80 1.62
C ARG A 280 -1.45 15.22 2.20
N THR A 281 -1.55 15.15 3.52
CA THR A 281 -2.69 14.56 4.23
C THR A 281 -3.72 15.60 4.70
N LEU A 282 -3.52 16.87 4.36
CA LEU A 282 -4.42 17.96 4.70
C LEU A 282 -5.09 18.52 3.44
N ASN A 283 -6.42 18.54 3.37
CA ASN A 283 -7.14 19.14 2.26
C ASN A 283 -7.07 20.68 2.32
N ASN A 284 -7.33 21.37 1.19
CA ASN A 284 -7.26 22.82 1.12
C ASN A 284 -8.26 23.51 2.07
N ASP A 285 -9.45 22.96 2.20
CA ASP A 285 -10.53 23.43 3.08
C ASP A 285 -10.28 23.15 4.56
N GLU A 286 -9.32 22.30 4.89
CA GLU A 286 -8.94 21.97 6.27
C GLU A 286 -7.83 22.86 6.84
N ILE A 287 -7.15 23.66 6.00
CA ILE A 287 -6.03 24.52 6.44
C ILE A 287 -6.49 25.51 7.53
N ASP A 288 -7.61 26.16 7.34
CA ASP A 288 -8.14 27.10 8.32
C ASP A 288 -8.56 26.41 9.63
N THR A 289 -9.15 25.22 9.52
CA THR A 289 -9.49 24.41 10.68
C THR A 289 -8.23 23.99 11.44
N ALA A 290 -7.18 23.55 10.76
CA ALA A 290 -5.91 23.19 11.38
C ALA A 290 -5.30 24.38 12.13
N VAL A 291 -5.33 25.59 11.55
CA VAL A 291 -4.86 26.82 12.20
C VAL A 291 -5.65 27.11 13.46
N GLN A 292 -6.98 27.00 13.45
CA GLN A 292 -7.81 27.21 14.64
C GLN A 292 -7.55 26.18 15.74
N VAL A 293 -7.37 24.91 15.38
CA VAL A 293 -7.02 23.84 16.34
C VAL A 293 -5.68 24.15 17.01
N ILE A 294 -4.67 24.55 16.24
CA ILE A 294 -3.35 24.92 16.78
C ILE A 294 -3.47 26.11 17.73
N LEU A 295 -4.19 27.16 17.31
CA LEU A 295 -4.41 28.35 18.14
C LEU A 295 -5.10 28.00 19.47
N ASN A 296 -6.14 27.17 19.43
CA ASN A 296 -6.87 26.75 20.62
C ASN A 296 -6.01 25.90 21.56
N ALA A 297 -5.22 24.97 21.02
CA ALA A 297 -4.31 24.14 21.80
C ALA A 297 -3.25 24.97 22.58
N LEU A 298 -2.85 26.12 22.01
CA LEU A 298 -1.87 27.03 22.60
C LEU A 298 -2.46 28.09 23.52
N LYS A 299 -3.75 28.44 23.37
CA LYS A 299 -4.43 29.41 24.24
C LYS A 299 -4.89 28.86 25.60
N THR A 300 -5.01 27.54 25.71
CA THR A 300 -5.50 26.88 26.96
C THR A 300 -4.37 26.68 27.96
N ILE A 301 -3.59 27.76 28.24
CA ILE A 301 -2.53 27.81 29.25
C ILE A 301 -2.90 28.86 30.26
#